data_c9ef7a916acf4f99c4336f8c0320af04
#
_entry.id   c9ef7a916acf4f99c4336f8c0320af04
#
_cell.length_a   1.000
_cell.length_b   1.000
_cell.length_c   1.000
_cell.angle_alpha   90.00
_cell.angle_beta   90.00
_cell.angle_gamma   90.00
#
_symmetry.space_group_name_H-M   'P 1'
#
loop_
_entity.id
_entity.type
_entity.pdbx_description
1 polymer ?
#
loop_
_entity_poly.entity_id
_entity_poly.type
_entity_poly.pdbx_seq_one_letter_code
_entity_poly.pdbx_strand_id
1 'polypeptide(L)'
;MGNSYGLWPLVVINSLIFIIFAFSFTKPKTSWDWRSFGAFSAFLVALFTEMYGFPLTIYLFSGWLSAKFPGIDLFSHNSGHLFEDLFGWGGDPHFGPFHILSYIFVGYGFILLSNAWKVLYAARRDNTLATSGPYAKIRHPQYVGFILIMFGFLLQWPTILTLAMFPLLVWMYVRLARSEEENAQKEFGGEWDAYVKQTPAFIPKLKPKIAN
;
A
#
# COMPACT_ATOMS: atom_id res chain seq x y z
N MET A 1 -19.01 7.38 27.72
CA MET A 1 -18.25 6.55 26.74
C MET A 1 -18.47 7.16 25.37
N GLY A 2 -17.46 7.79 24.79
CA GLY A 2 -17.58 8.39 23.45
C GLY A 2 -17.55 7.29 22.39
N ASN A 3 -18.52 7.28 21.49
CA ASN A 3 -18.50 6.38 20.32
C ASN A 3 -17.21 6.62 19.54
N SER A 4 -16.33 5.63 19.46
CA SER A 4 -15.09 5.69 18.68
C SER A 4 -15.33 5.58 17.17
N TYR A 5 -16.57 5.27 16.77
CA TYR A 5 -17.03 5.14 15.40
C TYR A 5 -18.14 6.15 15.07
N GLY A 6 -18.48 6.27 13.80
CA GLY A 6 -19.40 7.31 13.32
C GLY A 6 -18.73 8.68 13.12
N LEU A 7 -17.40 8.72 13.20
CA LEU A 7 -16.58 9.93 13.06
C LEU A 7 -16.28 10.21 11.58
N TRP A 8 -17.32 10.37 10.77
CA TRP A 8 -17.21 10.57 9.32
C TRP A 8 -16.30 11.73 8.89
N PRO A 9 -16.20 12.84 9.64
CA PRO A 9 -15.19 13.86 9.34
C PRO A 9 -13.76 13.31 9.35
N LEU A 10 -13.42 12.39 10.27
CA LEU A 10 -12.09 11.77 10.31
C LEU A 10 -11.87 10.82 9.13
N VAL A 11 -12.90 10.11 8.67
CA VAL A 11 -12.82 9.30 7.44
C VAL A 11 -12.41 10.17 6.25
N VAL A 12 -13.09 11.29 6.08
CA VAL A 12 -12.82 12.23 4.96
C VAL A 12 -11.44 12.86 5.11
N ILE A 13 -11.12 13.40 6.28
CA ILE A 13 -9.85 14.10 6.52
C ILE A 13 -8.65 13.16 6.30
N ASN A 14 -8.65 11.98 6.93
CA ASN A 14 -7.53 11.04 6.78
C ASN A 14 -7.41 10.50 5.34
N SER A 15 -8.53 10.16 4.71
CA SER A 15 -8.52 9.75 3.30
C SER A 15 -7.90 10.84 2.43
N LEU A 16 -8.33 12.09 2.58
CA LEU A 16 -7.83 13.21 1.80
C LEU A 16 -6.35 13.50 2.08
N ILE A 17 -5.90 13.45 3.34
CA ILE A 17 -4.48 13.66 3.69
C ILE A 17 -3.59 12.71 2.90
N PHE A 18 -3.85 11.40 2.97
CA PHE A 18 -3.01 10.40 2.32
C PHE A 18 -3.13 10.43 0.78
N ILE A 19 -4.34 10.64 0.25
CA ILE A 19 -4.58 10.76 -1.19
C ILE A 19 -3.89 11.99 -1.76
N ILE A 20 -4.06 13.17 -1.14
CA ILE A 20 -3.42 14.42 -1.58
C ILE A 20 -1.91 14.32 -1.43
N PHE A 21 -1.42 13.75 -0.32
CA PHE A 21 0.01 13.52 -0.13
C PHE A 21 0.60 12.67 -1.27
N ALA A 22 -0.01 11.52 -1.57
CA ALA A 22 0.43 10.68 -2.68
C ALA A 22 0.32 11.41 -4.02
N PHE A 23 -0.79 12.15 -4.28
CA PHE A 23 -1.00 12.90 -5.50
C PHE A 23 0.03 14.01 -5.70
N SER A 24 0.55 14.61 -4.63
CA SER A 24 1.50 15.73 -4.70
C SER A 24 2.76 15.40 -5.51
N PHE A 25 3.15 14.14 -5.59
CA PHE A 25 4.33 13.69 -6.33
C PHE A 25 4.05 12.65 -7.44
N THR A 26 2.92 11.94 -7.43
CA THR A 26 2.64 10.89 -8.44
C THR A 26 2.24 11.43 -9.81
N LYS A 27 1.65 12.59 -9.93
CA LYS A 27 1.27 13.28 -11.19
C LYS A 27 0.82 12.32 -12.31
N PRO A 28 -0.28 11.56 -12.13
CA PRO A 28 -0.72 10.57 -13.11
C PRO A 28 -1.02 11.22 -14.47
N LYS A 29 -0.54 10.61 -15.56
CA LYS A 29 -0.72 11.10 -16.93
C LYS A 29 -1.46 10.09 -17.83
N THR A 30 -1.23 8.79 -17.59
CA THR A 30 -1.83 7.73 -18.41
C THR A 30 -3.05 7.12 -17.69
N SER A 31 -3.87 6.39 -18.47
CA SER A 31 -4.98 5.63 -17.89
C SER A 31 -4.52 4.57 -16.87
N TRP A 32 -3.30 4.03 -17.03
CA TRP A 32 -2.68 3.08 -16.10
C TRP A 32 -2.35 3.75 -14.76
N ASP A 33 -1.77 4.94 -14.81
CA ASP A 33 -1.44 5.73 -13.63
C ASP A 33 -2.70 6.06 -12.84
N TRP A 34 -3.76 6.52 -13.53
CA TRP A 34 -5.03 6.82 -12.89
C TRP A 34 -5.71 5.59 -12.28
N ARG A 35 -5.62 4.42 -12.94
CA ARG A 35 -6.14 3.17 -12.38
C ARG A 35 -5.38 2.74 -11.14
N SER A 36 -4.04 2.80 -11.17
CA SER A 36 -3.21 2.42 -10.02
C SER A 36 -3.44 3.35 -8.82
N PHE A 37 -3.49 4.65 -9.06
CA PHE A 37 -3.75 5.66 -8.04
C PHE A 37 -5.19 5.58 -7.51
N GLY A 38 -6.16 5.37 -8.38
CA GLY A 38 -7.57 5.21 -8.00
C GLY A 38 -7.81 3.97 -7.12
N ALA A 39 -7.17 2.86 -7.44
CA ALA A 39 -7.22 1.65 -6.64
C ALA A 39 -6.60 1.83 -5.24
N PHE A 40 -5.46 2.49 -5.15
CA PHE A 40 -4.86 2.89 -3.89
C PHE A 40 -5.78 3.80 -3.07
N SER A 41 -6.37 4.80 -3.71
CA SER A 41 -7.31 5.73 -3.07
C SER A 41 -8.55 5.01 -2.54
N ALA A 42 -9.10 4.06 -3.32
CA ALA A 42 -10.24 3.25 -2.90
C ALA A 42 -9.90 2.38 -1.67
N PHE A 43 -8.69 1.82 -1.62
CA PHE A 43 -8.22 1.08 -0.45
C PHE A 43 -8.15 1.97 0.80
N LEU A 44 -7.61 3.18 0.68
CA LEU A 44 -7.55 4.12 1.81
C LEU A 44 -8.92 4.54 2.30
N VAL A 45 -9.86 4.82 1.40
CA VAL A 45 -11.25 5.15 1.78
C VAL A 45 -11.91 4.00 2.50
N ALA A 46 -11.76 2.76 2.01
CA ALA A 46 -12.30 1.57 2.65
C ALA A 46 -11.70 1.38 4.06
N LEU A 47 -10.38 1.52 4.19
CA LEU A 47 -9.67 1.42 5.46
C LEU A 47 -10.18 2.43 6.48
N PHE A 48 -10.19 3.73 6.14
CA PHE A 48 -10.61 4.78 7.08
C PHE A 48 -12.10 4.75 7.36
N THR A 49 -12.92 4.23 6.42
CA THR A 49 -14.34 3.98 6.68
C THR A 49 -14.53 2.97 7.80
N GLU A 50 -13.79 1.86 7.79
CA GLU A 50 -13.85 0.88 8.88
C GLU A 50 -13.18 1.38 10.17
N MET A 51 -12.12 2.17 10.04
CA MET A 51 -11.36 2.67 11.20
C MET A 51 -12.12 3.72 12.02
N TYR A 52 -12.85 4.62 11.38
CA TYR A 52 -13.51 5.75 12.03
C TYR A 52 -15.02 5.84 11.77
N GLY A 53 -15.50 5.34 10.62
CA GLY A 53 -16.89 5.46 10.20
C GLY A 53 -17.75 4.29 10.69
N PHE A 54 -17.72 3.20 9.98
CA PHE A 54 -18.51 1.99 10.26
C PHE A 54 -17.60 0.77 10.38
N PRO A 55 -17.46 0.18 11.58
CA PRO A 55 -16.56 -0.94 11.84
C PRO A 55 -17.19 -2.28 11.42
N LEU A 56 -17.38 -2.50 10.13
CA LEU A 56 -18.02 -3.70 9.59
C LEU A 56 -17.36 -5.00 10.10
N THR A 57 -16.03 -5.02 10.12
CA THR A 57 -15.25 -6.19 10.57
C THR A 57 -15.54 -6.52 12.03
N ILE A 58 -15.45 -5.52 12.90
CA ILE A 58 -15.76 -5.66 14.33
C ILE A 58 -17.21 -6.09 14.52
N TYR A 59 -18.15 -5.48 13.80
CA TYR A 59 -19.56 -5.82 13.87
C TYR A 59 -19.82 -7.30 13.49
N LEU A 60 -19.26 -7.76 12.37
CA LEU A 60 -19.46 -9.15 11.90
C LEU A 60 -18.82 -10.19 12.83
N PHE A 61 -17.66 -9.87 13.42
CA PHE A 61 -16.97 -10.79 14.32
C PHE A 61 -17.26 -10.57 15.81
N SER A 62 -18.17 -9.65 16.17
CA SER A 62 -18.42 -9.28 17.56
C SER A 62 -18.69 -10.46 18.48
N GLY A 63 -19.51 -11.44 18.04
CA GLY A 63 -19.80 -12.64 18.83
C GLY A 63 -18.58 -13.49 19.11
N TRP A 64 -17.73 -13.73 18.10
CA TRP A 64 -16.49 -14.50 18.26
C TRP A 64 -15.44 -13.75 19.08
N LEU A 65 -15.28 -12.45 18.81
CA LEU A 65 -14.34 -11.60 19.53
C LEU A 65 -14.69 -11.49 21.02
N SER A 66 -15.98 -11.29 21.34
CA SER A 66 -16.45 -11.23 22.74
C SER A 66 -16.20 -12.54 23.49
N ALA A 67 -16.37 -13.68 22.82
CA ALA A 67 -16.11 -14.99 23.42
C ALA A 67 -14.62 -15.24 23.66
N LYS A 68 -13.76 -14.76 22.76
CA LYS A 68 -12.30 -14.96 22.82
C LYS A 68 -11.60 -13.94 23.72
N PHE A 69 -12.09 -12.72 23.77
CA PHE A 69 -11.54 -11.59 24.53
C PHE A 69 -12.60 -10.97 25.46
N PRO A 70 -13.04 -11.71 26.50
CA PRO A 70 -14.04 -11.19 27.44
C PRO A 70 -13.45 -10.00 28.19
N GLY A 71 -14.17 -8.88 28.21
CA GLY A 71 -13.77 -7.65 28.89
C GLY A 71 -13.14 -6.58 28.00
N ILE A 72 -12.94 -6.84 26.72
CA ILE A 72 -12.54 -5.80 25.75
C ILE A 72 -13.78 -5.06 25.26
N ASP A 73 -13.73 -3.72 25.28
CA ASP A 73 -14.75 -2.89 24.61
C ASP A 73 -14.51 -2.94 23.09
N LEU A 74 -15.19 -3.85 22.40
CA LEU A 74 -15.05 -4.10 20.96
C LEU A 74 -15.32 -2.85 20.09
N PHE A 75 -16.08 -1.89 20.61
CA PHE A 75 -16.40 -0.66 19.89
C PHE A 75 -15.48 0.51 20.27
N SER A 76 -14.44 0.26 21.07
CA SER A 76 -13.36 1.20 21.23
C SER A 76 -12.43 1.21 20.01
N HIS A 77 -11.79 2.33 19.74
CA HIS A 77 -10.81 2.43 18.64
C HIS A 77 -9.68 1.37 18.78
N ASN A 78 -9.20 1.13 19.98
CA ASN A 78 -8.10 0.20 20.23
C ASN A 78 -8.41 -1.24 19.77
N SER A 79 -9.67 -1.66 19.83
CA SER A 79 -10.08 -3.02 19.42
C SER A 79 -9.98 -3.29 17.91
N GLY A 80 -9.74 -2.27 17.09
CA GLY A 80 -9.47 -2.44 15.66
C GLY A 80 -8.04 -2.92 15.35
N HIS A 81 -7.13 -2.86 16.32
CA HIS A 81 -5.76 -3.39 16.21
C HIS A 81 -5.73 -4.91 16.44
N LEU A 82 -6.48 -5.66 15.63
CA LEU A 82 -6.76 -7.08 15.83
C LEU A 82 -5.52 -7.96 15.93
N PHE A 83 -4.41 -7.63 15.26
CA PHE A 83 -3.18 -8.42 15.38
C PHE A 83 -2.52 -8.26 16.74
N GLU A 84 -2.54 -7.06 17.32
CA GLU A 84 -2.01 -6.82 18.66
C GLU A 84 -2.77 -7.65 19.71
N ASP A 85 -4.11 -7.66 19.60
CA ASP A 85 -4.98 -8.44 20.49
C ASP A 85 -4.77 -9.96 20.28
N LEU A 86 -4.71 -10.43 19.03
CA LEU A 86 -4.56 -11.84 18.70
C LEU A 86 -3.24 -12.42 19.19
N PHE A 87 -2.16 -11.64 19.18
CA PHE A 87 -0.82 -12.04 19.63
C PHE A 87 -0.54 -11.66 21.08
N GLY A 88 -1.53 -11.13 21.83
CA GLY A 88 -1.48 -10.91 23.27
C GLY A 88 -0.62 -9.72 23.69
N TRP A 89 -0.58 -8.65 22.88
CA TRP A 89 0.07 -7.41 23.27
C TRP A 89 -0.73 -6.71 24.38
N GLY A 90 -0.15 -6.60 25.58
CA GLY A 90 -0.83 -6.00 26.76
C GLY A 90 -0.66 -4.50 26.94
N GLY A 91 -0.01 -3.80 26.01
CA GLY A 91 0.26 -2.35 26.05
C GLY A 91 -0.67 -1.54 25.14
N ASP A 92 -0.34 -0.25 24.99
CA ASP A 92 -1.00 0.59 23.96
C ASP A 92 -0.71 0.01 22.56
N PRO A 93 -1.75 -0.35 21.77
CA PRO A 93 -1.58 -0.96 20.46
C PRO A 93 -0.80 -0.08 19.48
N HIS A 94 -0.84 1.26 19.62
CA HIS A 94 -0.09 2.18 18.77
C HIS A 94 1.44 2.08 18.92
N PHE A 95 1.92 1.49 20.01
CA PHE A 95 3.33 1.16 20.25
C PHE A 95 3.61 -0.34 20.15
N GLY A 96 2.64 -1.12 19.69
CA GLY A 96 2.78 -2.55 19.47
C GLY A 96 3.68 -2.89 18.27
N PRO A 97 4.16 -4.14 18.18
CA PRO A 97 5.11 -4.56 17.14
C PRO A 97 4.53 -4.46 15.73
N PHE A 98 3.25 -4.77 15.53
CA PHE A 98 2.60 -4.68 14.22
C PHE A 98 2.40 -3.24 13.79
N HIS A 99 2.08 -2.34 14.73
CA HIS A 99 1.93 -0.92 14.46
C HIS A 99 3.28 -0.27 14.10
N ILE A 100 4.35 -0.59 14.84
CA ILE A 100 5.71 -0.11 14.53
C ILE A 100 6.15 -0.62 13.16
N LEU A 101 5.91 -1.91 12.85
CA LEU A 101 6.22 -2.49 11.55
C LEU A 101 5.40 -1.83 10.44
N SER A 102 4.14 -1.48 10.71
CA SER A 102 3.30 -0.70 9.80
C SER A 102 3.96 0.63 9.42
N TYR A 103 4.44 1.40 10.38
CA TYR A 103 5.11 2.68 10.10
C TYR A 103 6.32 2.51 9.18
N ILE A 104 7.09 1.42 9.35
CA ILE A 104 8.24 1.12 8.49
C ILE A 104 7.78 0.86 7.05
N PHE A 105 6.77 0.00 6.85
CA PHE A 105 6.25 -0.32 5.52
C PHE A 105 5.59 0.88 4.83
N VAL A 106 4.76 1.63 5.56
CA VAL A 106 4.08 2.82 5.04
C VAL A 106 5.12 3.89 4.67
N GLY A 107 6.05 4.21 5.57
CA GLY A 107 7.09 5.20 5.32
C GLY A 107 8.01 4.84 4.16
N TYR A 108 8.52 3.60 4.15
CA TYR A 108 9.35 3.12 3.05
C TYR A 108 8.59 3.07 1.72
N GLY A 109 7.34 2.65 1.73
CA GLY A 109 6.48 2.63 0.57
C GLY A 109 6.29 4.03 -0.04
N PHE A 110 6.04 5.05 0.77
CA PHE A 110 5.95 6.44 0.29
C PHE A 110 7.28 6.99 -0.25
N ILE A 111 8.40 6.68 0.41
CA ILE A 111 9.74 7.05 -0.08
C ILE A 111 10.00 6.40 -1.44
N LEU A 112 9.73 5.10 -1.57
CA LEU A 112 9.90 4.37 -2.82
C LEU A 112 9.00 4.94 -3.92
N LEU A 113 7.72 5.17 -3.62
CA LEU A 113 6.74 5.71 -4.53
C LEU A 113 7.15 7.10 -5.04
N SER A 114 7.53 8.02 -4.14
CA SER A 114 7.98 9.36 -4.48
C SER A 114 9.21 9.34 -5.39
N ASN A 115 10.23 8.52 -5.04
CA ASN A 115 11.44 8.42 -5.86
C ASN A 115 11.18 7.77 -7.23
N ALA A 116 10.31 6.76 -7.28
CA ALA A 116 9.91 6.14 -8.53
C ALA A 116 9.23 7.14 -9.46
N TRP A 117 8.25 7.90 -8.95
CA TRP A 117 7.53 8.88 -9.76
C TRP A 117 8.39 10.05 -10.24
N LYS A 118 9.38 10.49 -9.46
CA LYS A 118 10.34 11.51 -9.91
C LYS A 118 11.08 11.05 -11.16
N VAL A 119 11.59 9.82 -11.16
CA VAL A 119 12.31 9.24 -12.29
C VAL A 119 11.37 9.00 -13.47
N LEU A 120 10.20 8.40 -13.22
CA LEU A 120 9.21 8.13 -14.27
C LEU A 120 8.72 9.41 -14.94
N TYR A 121 8.47 10.45 -14.14
CA TYR A 121 8.00 11.74 -14.66
C TYR A 121 9.06 12.42 -15.55
N ALA A 122 10.34 12.38 -15.11
CA ALA A 122 11.45 12.92 -15.90
C ALA A 122 11.62 12.14 -17.22
N ALA A 123 11.65 10.80 -17.15
CA ALA A 123 11.79 9.95 -18.33
C ALA A 123 10.65 10.18 -19.36
N ARG A 124 9.39 10.29 -18.90
CA ARG A 124 8.25 10.60 -19.78
C ARG A 124 8.32 11.98 -20.40
N ARG A 125 8.84 12.98 -19.68
CA ARG A 125 9.04 14.32 -20.24
C ARG A 125 10.07 14.33 -21.36
N ASP A 126 11.13 13.53 -21.17
CA ASP A 126 12.28 13.50 -22.07
C ASP A 126 12.13 12.36 -23.12
N ASN A 127 10.99 11.66 -23.17
CA ASN A 127 10.70 10.51 -24.04
C ASN A 127 11.78 9.42 -24.01
N THR A 128 12.26 9.09 -22.80
CA THR A 128 13.28 8.08 -22.55
C THR A 128 12.78 6.97 -21.66
N LEU A 129 13.45 5.81 -21.67
CA LEU A 129 13.15 4.71 -20.78
C LEU A 129 13.62 5.04 -19.34
N ALA A 130 12.75 4.83 -18.35
CA ALA A 130 13.08 4.98 -16.94
C ALA A 130 13.94 3.81 -16.46
N THR A 131 15.26 4.02 -16.27
CA THR A 131 16.21 2.96 -15.88
C THR A 131 17.05 3.33 -14.65
N SER A 132 16.93 4.56 -14.14
CA SER A 132 17.73 5.07 -13.02
C SER A 132 17.00 4.99 -11.67
N GLY A 133 17.72 5.24 -10.56
CA GLY A 133 17.15 5.25 -9.21
C GLY A 133 16.50 3.92 -8.84
N PRO A 134 15.23 3.91 -8.36
CA PRO A 134 14.50 2.66 -8.05
C PRO A 134 14.37 1.74 -9.27
N TYR A 135 14.25 2.29 -10.48
CA TYR A 135 14.15 1.53 -11.73
C TYR A 135 15.43 0.78 -12.10
N ALA A 136 16.58 1.15 -11.56
CA ALA A 136 17.80 0.36 -11.71
C ALA A 136 17.75 -0.98 -10.93
N LYS A 137 16.85 -1.12 -9.96
CA LYS A 137 16.74 -2.30 -9.12
C LYS A 137 15.56 -3.20 -9.48
N ILE A 138 14.41 -2.59 -9.83
CA ILE A 138 13.17 -3.26 -10.23
C ILE A 138 12.45 -2.42 -11.27
N ARG A 139 11.68 -3.07 -12.17
CA ARG A 139 11.00 -2.37 -13.27
C ARG A 139 9.73 -1.63 -12.84
N HIS A 140 9.07 -2.07 -11.75
CA HIS A 140 7.79 -1.52 -11.29
C HIS A 140 7.82 -1.03 -9.83
N PRO A 141 8.76 -0.11 -9.49
CA PRO A 141 8.90 0.37 -8.11
C PRO A 141 7.67 1.14 -7.61
N GLN A 142 6.90 1.78 -8.51
CA GLN A 142 5.67 2.47 -8.16
C GLN A 142 4.60 1.50 -7.63
N TYR A 143 4.42 0.34 -8.25
CA TYR A 143 3.47 -0.67 -7.78
C TYR A 143 3.92 -1.32 -6.48
N VAL A 144 5.21 -1.59 -6.34
CA VAL A 144 5.78 -2.08 -5.07
C VAL A 144 5.56 -1.05 -3.95
N GLY A 145 5.72 0.25 -4.22
CA GLY A 145 5.43 1.31 -3.26
C GLY A 145 3.98 1.28 -2.78
N PHE A 146 2.99 1.21 -3.69
CA PHE A 146 1.57 1.08 -3.31
C PHE A 146 1.30 -0.19 -2.50
N ILE A 147 1.84 -1.34 -2.92
CA ILE A 147 1.66 -2.62 -2.20
C ILE A 147 2.22 -2.53 -0.78
N LEU A 148 3.40 -1.95 -0.60
CA LEU A 148 4.01 -1.80 0.72
C LEU A 148 3.19 -0.89 1.65
N ILE A 149 2.65 0.22 1.13
CA ILE A 149 1.80 1.12 1.91
C ILE A 149 0.53 0.39 2.35
N MET A 150 -0.16 -0.28 1.42
CA MET A 150 -1.38 -1.02 1.73
C MET A 150 -1.10 -2.16 2.71
N PHE A 151 0.00 -2.89 2.55
CA PHE A 151 0.41 -3.95 3.47
C PHE A 151 0.71 -3.40 4.87
N GLY A 152 1.40 -2.27 4.97
CA GLY A 152 1.64 -1.58 6.24
C GLY A 152 0.33 -1.24 6.96
N PHE A 153 -0.64 -0.67 6.26
CA PHE A 153 -1.96 -0.39 6.85
C PHE A 153 -2.72 -1.66 7.28
N LEU A 154 -2.56 -2.77 6.56
CA LEU A 154 -3.15 -4.05 6.97
C LEU A 154 -2.52 -4.60 8.25
N LEU A 155 -1.24 -4.36 8.50
CA LEU A 155 -0.60 -4.73 9.77
C LEU A 155 -1.15 -3.91 10.94
N GLN A 156 -1.43 -2.65 10.70
CA GLN A 156 -1.96 -1.74 11.70
C GLN A 156 -3.45 -1.95 11.98
N TRP A 157 -4.24 -2.13 10.91
CA TRP A 157 -5.69 -2.20 10.99
C TRP A 157 -6.25 -3.21 9.99
N PRO A 158 -6.20 -4.51 10.31
CA PRO A 158 -6.74 -5.53 9.43
C PRO A 158 -8.28 -5.51 9.45
N THR A 159 -8.89 -5.33 8.28
CA THR A 159 -10.34 -5.43 8.10
C THR A 159 -10.68 -6.48 7.05
N ILE A 160 -11.88 -7.08 7.12
CA ILE A 160 -12.34 -8.05 6.12
C ILE A 160 -12.27 -7.43 4.72
N LEU A 161 -12.76 -6.20 4.60
CA LEU A 161 -12.84 -5.51 3.31
C LEU A 161 -11.45 -5.27 2.73
N THR A 162 -10.52 -4.68 3.51
CA THR A 162 -9.16 -4.39 3.04
C THR A 162 -8.32 -5.64 2.84
N LEU A 163 -8.53 -6.68 3.67
CA LEU A 163 -7.90 -8.00 3.47
C LEU A 163 -8.35 -8.67 2.17
N ALA A 164 -9.64 -8.55 1.81
CA ALA A 164 -10.15 -9.05 0.54
C ALA A 164 -9.67 -8.20 -0.66
N MET A 165 -9.63 -6.87 -0.50
CA MET A 165 -9.16 -5.95 -1.53
C MET A 165 -7.67 -6.15 -1.85
N PHE A 166 -6.84 -6.40 -0.83
CA PHE A 166 -5.39 -6.45 -1.00
C PHE A 166 -4.90 -7.42 -2.10
N PRO A 167 -5.25 -8.73 -2.09
CA PRO A 167 -4.83 -9.65 -3.13
C PRO A 167 -5.39 -9.28 -4.52
N LEU A 168 -6.61 -8.74 -4.59
CA LEU A 168 -7.19 -8.26 -5.84
C LEU A 168 -6.41 -7.08 -6.41
N LEU A 169 -6.00 -6.14 -5.55
CA LEU A 169 -5.23 -4.96 -5.95
C LEU A 169 -3.79 -5.35 -6.36
N VAL A 170 -3.16 -6.29 -5.64
CA VAL A 170 -1.86 -6.83 -6.04
C VAL A 170 -1.94 -7.48 -7.43
N TRP A 171 -2.96 -8.31 -7.66
CA TRP A 171 -3.20 -8.93 -8.97
C TRP A 171 -3.44 -7.87 -10.07
N MET A 172 -4.22 -6.84 -9.77
CA MET A 172 -4.45 -5.73 -10.69
C MET A 172 -3.15 -5.00 -11.02
N TYR A 173 -2.30 -4.70 -10.02
CA TYR A 173 -1.00 -4.05 -10.27
C TYR A 173 -0.07 -4.91 -11.12
N VAL A 174 -0.06 -6.23 -10.91
CA VAL A 174 0.70 -7.15 -11.76
C VAL A 174 0.18 -7.13 -13.21
N ARG A 175 -1.13 -7.05 -13.42
CA ARG A 175 -1.71 -6.92 -14.77
C ARG A 175 -1.37 -5.59 -15.42
N LEU A 176 -1.47 -4.48 -14.67
CA LEU A 176 -1.08 -3.16 -15.17
C LEU A 176 0.40 -3.14 -15.57
N ALA A 177 1.27 -3.70 -14.74
CA ALA A 177 2.69 -3.82 -15.02
C ALA A 177 2.98 -4.57 -16.33
N ARG A 178 2.33 -5.71 -16.56
CA ARG A 178 2.48 -6.47 -17.81
C ARG A 178 2.03 -5.67 -19.04
N SER A 179 0.94 -4.94 -18.91
CA SER A 179 0.45 -4.10 -20.00
C SER A 179 1.37 -2.90 -20.28
N GLU A 180 1.98 -2.32 -19.24
CA GLU A 180 3.03 -1.30 -19.42
C GLU A 180 4.28 -1.87 -20.08
N GLU A 181 4.70 -3.11 -19.75
CA GLU A 181 5.83 -3.79 -20.38
C GLU A 181 5.61 -4.02 -21.87
N GLU A 182 4.38 -4.43 -22.28
CA GLU A 182 4.02 -4.59 -23.68
C GLU A 182 4.09 -3.26 -24.46
N ASN A 183 3.69 -2.16 -23.83
CA ASN A 183 3.79 -0.84 -24.45
C ASN A 183 5.24 -0.35 -24.51
N ALA A 184 6.02 -0.53 -23.44
CA ALA A 184 7.43 -0.20 -23.42
C ALA A 184 8.22 -0.99 -24.46
N GLN A 185 7.90 -2.26 -24.68
CA GLN A 185 8.49 -3.08 -25.76
C GLN A 185 8.22 -2.49 -27.15
N LYS A 186 7.00 -2.01 -27.38
CA LYS A 186 6.62 -1.40 -28.68
C LYS A 186 7.30 -0.04 -28.88
N GLU A 187 7.50 0.73 -27.81
CA GLU A 187 8.03 2.07 -27.86
C GLU A 187 9.56 2.09 -27.93
N PHE A 188 10.25 1.27 -27.10
CA PHE A 188 11.70 1.29 -26.91
C PHE A 188 12.43 0.09 -27.53
N GLY A 189 11.73 -0.95 -27.98
CA GLY A 189 12.30 -2.10 -28.70
C GLY A 189 13.51 -2.73 -28.04
N GLY A 190 14.67 -2.71 -28.71
CA GLY A 190 15.91 -3.33 -28.22
C GLY A 190 16.46 -2.75 -26.93
N GLU A 191 16.21 -1.46 -26.64
CA GLU A 191 16.59 -0.83 -25.37
C GLU A 191 15.83 -1.45 -24.21
N TRP A 192 14.52 -1.68 -24.39
CA TRP A 192 13.68 -2.40 -23.43
C TRP A 192 14.17 -3.83 -23.21
N ASP A 193 14.50 -4.57 -24.28
CA ASP A 193 15.01 -5.94 -24.18
C ASP A 193 16.31 -6.03 -23.36
N ALA A 194 17.23 -5.09 -23.55
CA ALA A 194 18.44 -5.01 -22.77
C ALA A 194 18.16 -4.74 -21.29
N TYR A 195 17.23 -3.84 -21.01
CA TYR A 195 16.83 -3.48 -19.64
C TYR A 195 16.16 -4.66 -18.90
N VAL A 196 15.23 -5.38 -19.54
CA VAL A 196 14.53 -6.54 -18.96
C VAL A 196 15.49 -7.67 -18.56
N LYS A 197 16.54 -7.91 -19.36
CA LYS A 197 17.56 -8.95 -19.06
C LYS A 197 18.30 -8.66 -17.74
N GLN A 198 18.49 -7.40 -17.41
CA GLN A 198 19.26 -6.99 -16.23
C GLN A 198 18.41 -6.74 -15.01
N THR A 199 17.18 -6.21 -15.19
CA THR A 199 16.34 -5.68 -14.13
C THR A 199 15.08 -6.53 -13.95
N PRO A 200 14.83 -7.13 -12.78
CA PRO A 200 13.64 -7.91 -12.48
C PRO A 200 12.40 -7.01 -12.33
N ALA A 201 11.19 -7.61 -12.45
CA ALA A 201 9.93 -6.85 -12.39
C ALA A 201 9.65 -6.22 -11.02
N PHE A 202 9.63 -7.02 -9.94
CA PHE A 202 9.14 -6.59 -8.62
C PHE A 202 10.13 -6.84 -7.48
N ILE A 203 10.90 -7.93 -7.52
CA ILE A 203 11.79 -8.34 -6.43
C ILE A 203 13.23 -8.12 -6.88
N PRO A 204 14.03 -7.30 -6.18
CA PRO A 204 15.43 -7.06 -6.54
C PRO A 204 16.24 -8.37 -6.54
N LYS A 205 17.11 -8.54 -7.53
CA LYS A 205 18.10 -9.62 -7.50
C LYS A 205 19.07 -9.36 -6.33
N LEU A 206 19.15 -10.30 -5.42
CA LEU A 206 20.22 -10.31 -4.43
C LEU A 206 21.53 -10.55 -5.21
N LYS A 207 22.43 -9.57 -5.24
CA LYS A 207 23.77 -9.82 -5.76
C LYS A 207 24.37 -10.95 -4.93
N PRO A 208 24.89 -12.03 -5.55
CA PRO A 208 25.68 -13.00 -4.79
C PRO A 208 26.82 -12.22 -4.13
N LYS A 209 27.03 -12.41 -2.82
CA LYS A 209 28.24 -11.95 -2.16
C LYS A 209 29.40 -12.57 -2.96
N ILE A 210 30.16 -11.77 -3.67
CA ILE A 210 31.46 -12.20 -4.20
C ILE A 210 32.29 -12.46 -2.95
N ALA A 211 32.53 -13.74 -2.66
CA ALA A 211 33.53 -14.13 -1.67
C ALA A 211 34.88 -13.69 -2.23
N ASN A 212 35.48 -12.66 -1.61
CA ASN A 212 36.88 -12.34 -1.77
C ASN A 212 37.72 -13.37 -1.03
#